data_fad2187b1f0ee3588bdc6ba658b7e92b
#
_entry.id   fad2187b1f0ee3588bdc6ba658b7e92b
#
_cell.length_a   1.000
_cell.length_b   1.000
_cell.length_c   1.000
_cell.angle_alpha   90.00
_cell.angle_beta   90.00
_cell.angle_gamma   90.00
#
_symmetry.space_group_name_H-M   'P 1'
#
loop_
_entity.id
_entity.type
_entity.pdbx_description
1 polymer ?
#
loop_
_entity_poly.entity_id
_entity_poly.type
_entity_poly.pdbx_seq_one_letter_code
_entity_poly.pdbx_strand_id
1 'polypeptide(L)'
;MRILVAGMVAADQRQGGATWAVLQYVRGFEELGHEVWLVDPGPVRAESRAYFAALGLGPRAYFGAYDGPVPDVLLNLSGVLRDKPAPIRVYVDLDPFFTQVWHTQGADVGLDDHTHYVTVGRDVPRTGHEWIHTLPPVALSAWKTASAVSLDAFTTVGNLRSYGPVEVDGVRYGQKAHSLRRLLDLPAVTSERFAVALDAHPSEPDLQALRKHGWRLLEARTAAGTPDRYAGFVRGSKAEIGIAKEGYVLSRCGWFSDRSAVYLASGRPVVAQDTGFGESLPVGAGLFAFADTDGAAAAIETMAADYGRHARAARAIAEEHLDAQRVLARLLREVGAERGPVRSIHDVSNAELASALGVHTVTRRPFEYRSSAPMAEVVANGRTLLLKDLSRSALTERVRVAKPSFLHDPRREPEVYRSLLANADLGTARFEASVIDPRRERFWLVVEKVEADPLYQLDLEIWPRVARWLARCHVRFAGTSADWLMPYDREFFELWPTRAGVDLPGYASAVERLAGLPTTLVHGDFYPSNVLVAEDRVCPVDWERAGVGPGVLDVAALTLGLVDDQVDRVGEAYRRALPDPPDRDSFAGDLACARLALVVQWLGWSPDWSPPPEHARDWRAELPALAERAGL
;
A
#
# COMPACT_ATOMS: atom_id res chain seq x y z
N MET A 1 9.33 -4.36 11.01
CA MET A 1 9.92 -5.69 11.37
C MET A 1 10.76 -6.18 10.20
N ARG A 2 11.71 -7.06 10.47
CA ARG A 2 12.42 -7.80 9.45
C ARG A 2 11.72 -9.13 9.22
N ILE A 3 11.24 -9.36 8.01
CA ILE A 3 10.51 -10.56 7.62
C ILE A 3 11.33 -11.33 6.59
N LEU A 4 11.58 -12.60 6.85
CA LEU A 4 12.19 -13.52 5.90
C LEU A 4 11.10 -14.38 5.26
N VAL A 5 10.97 -14.30 3.95
CA VAL A 5 10.11 -15.20 3.17
C VAL A 5 11.00 -16.28 2.58
N ALA A 6 10.71 -17.54 2.86
CA ALA A 6 11.36 -18.67 2.23
C ALA A 6 10.43 -19.26 1.16
N GLY A 7 10.91 -19.36 -0.07
CA GLY A 7 10.12 -19.86 -1.20
C GLY A 7 10.99 -20.22 -2.40
N MET A 8 10.58 -21.21 -3.17
CA MET A 8 11.29 -21.65 -4.36
C MET A 8 10.86 -20.82 -5.58
N VAL A 9 11.77 -20.00 -6.08
CA VAL A 9 11.54 -19.07 -7.20
C VAL A 9 12.51 -19.33 -8.37
N ALA A 10 13.76 -19.60 -8.05
CA ALA A 10 14.83 -19.73 -9.04
C ALA A 10 15.06 -21.17 -9.53
N ALA A 11 14.42 -22.15 -8.93
CA ALA A 11 14.58 -23.57 -9.31
C ALA A 11 14.10 -23.85 -10.75
N ASP A 12 12.98 -23.24 -11.16
CA ASP A 12 12.55 -23.20 -12.56
C ASP A 12 12.04 -21.78 -12.89
N GLN A 13 12.89 -20.99 -13.51
CA GLN A 13 12.62 -19.61 -13.92
C GLN A 13 11.56 -19.49 -15.03
N ARG A 14 11.04 -20.62 -15.53
CA ARG A 14 10.01 -20.68 -16.58
C ARG A 14 8.60 -20.91 -16.03
N GLN A 15 8.41 -20.69 -14.74
CA GLN A 15 7.13 -20.80 -14.04
C GLN A 15 6.74 -19.44 -13.43
N GLY A 16 6.28 -18.51 -14.27
CA GLY A 16 5.91 -17.15 -13.85
C GLY A 16 4.84 -17.11 -12.76
N GLY A 17 3.89 -18.05 -12.78
CA GLY A 17 2.87 -18.18 -11.73
C GLY A 17 3.45 -18.58 -10.38
N ALA A 18 4.37 -19.55 -10.32
CA ALA A 18 5.02 -19.95 -9.07
C ALA A 18 5.87 -18.80 -8.49
N THR A 19 6.55 -18.05 -9.35
CA THR A 19 7.25 -16.82 -8.93
C THR A 19 6.29 -15.81 -8.30
N TRP A 20 5.14 -15.56 -8.91
CA TRP A 20 4.15 -14.64 -8.37
C TRP A 20 3.56 -15.11 -7.05
N ALA A 21 3.35 -16.42 -6.85
CA ALA A 21 2.87 -16.95 -5.59
C ALA A 21 3.77 -16.52 -4.40
N VAL A 22 5.10 -16.47 -4.60
CA VAL A 22 6.05 -15.98 -3.59
C VAL A 22 6.09 -14.45 -3.54
N LEU A 23 6.10 -13.78 -4.71
CA LEU A 23 6.18 -12.32 -4.79
C LEU A 23 4.98 -11.62 -4.14
N GLN A 24 3.80 -12.25 -4.08
CA GLN A 24 2.64 -11.68 -3.40
C GLN A 24 2.92 -11.45 -1.90
N TYR A 25 3.59 -12.40 -1.25
CA TYR A 25 4.00 -12.26 0.15
C TYR A 25 5.09 -11.20 0.31
N VAL A 26 6.13 -11.24 -0.53
CA VAL A 26 7.23 -10.27 -0.46
C VAL A 26 6.71 -8.85 -0.64
N ARG A 27 5.98 -8.59 -1.73
CA ARG A 27 5.46 -7.24 -2.03
C ARG A 27 4.40 -6.80 -1.01
N GLY A 28 3.53 -7.69 -0.58
CA GLY A 28 2.51 -7.37 0.41
C GLY A 28 3.12 -6.95 1.75
N PHE A 29 4.19 -7.59 2.21
CA PHE A 29 4.91 -7.15 3.41
C PHE A 29 5.71 -5.87 3.19
N GLU A 30 6.27 -5.64 1.99
CA GLU A 30 6.89 -4.37 1.63
C GLU A 30 5.87 -3.22 1.67
N GLU A 31 4.67 -3.44 1.13
CA GLU A 31 3.55 -2.48 1.15
C GLU A 31 3.06 -2.19 2.57
N LEU A 32 3.20 -3.15 3.49
CA LEU A 32 2.97 -2.96 4.93
C LEU A 32 4.13 -2.22 5.65
N GLY A 33 5.20 -1.87 4.92
CA GLY A 33 6.34 -1.13 5.46
C GLY A 33 7.33 -2.00 6.22
N HIS A 34 7.37 -3.31 5.99
CA HIS A 34 8.36 -4.21 6.58
C HIS A 34 9.64 -4.29 5.75
N GLU A 35 10.77 -4.55 6.41
CA GLU A 35 12.02 -4.94 5.77
C GLU A 35 11.90 -6.41 5.36
N VAL A 36 11.80 -6.68 4.05
CA VAL A 36 11.53 -8.04 3.55
C VAL A 36 12.75 -8.61 2.85
N TRP A 37 13.11 -9.81 3.22
CA TRP A 37 14.15 -10.61 2.57
C TRP A 37 13.55 -11.91 2.04
N LEU A 38 14.12 -12.40 0.94
CA LEU A 38 13.72 -13.66 0.33
C LEU A 38 14.89 -14.65 0.39
N VAL A 39 14.63 -15.88 0.81
CA VAL A 39 15.56 -16.99 0.66
C VAL A 39 14.97 -18.05 -0.25
N ASP A 40 15.73 -18.43 -1.28
CA ASP A 40 15.45 -19.60 -2.11
C ASP A 40 16.45 -20.70 -1.74
N PRO A 41 16.00 -21.78 -1.07
CA PRO A 41 16.89 -22.87 -0.65
C PRO A 41 17.26 -23.81 -1.80
N GLY A 42 16.77 -23.57 -3.00
CA GLY A 42 17.10 -24.34 -4.20
C GLY A 42 18.55 -24.21 -4.64
N PRO A 43 19.01 -25.05 -5.57
CA PRO A 43 20.38 -25.01 -6.05
C PRO A 43 20.71 -23.69 -6.73
N VAL A 44 21.78 -23.04 -6.28
CA VAL A 44 22.25 -21.76 -6.85
C VAL A 44 22.81 -21.98 -8.24
N ARG A 45 22.27 -21.28 -9.24
CA ARG A 45 22.77 -21.23 -10.62
C ARG A 45 23.22 -19.81 -10.95
N ALA A 46 24.07 -19.66 -11.96
CA ALA A 46 24.54 -18.35 -12.39
C ALA A 46 23.36 -17.42 -12.78
N GLU A 47 22.34 -17.98 -13.43
CA GLU A 47 21.15 -17.25 -13.85
C GLU A 47 20.22 -16.88 -12.68
N SER A 48 20.27 -17.58 -11.54
CA SER A 48 19.40 -17.33 -10.38
C SER A 48 19.57 -15.92 -9.83
N ARG A 49 20.82 -15.45 -9.68
CA ARG A 49 21.12 -14.09 -9.21
C ARG A 49 20.63 -13.02 -10.17
N ALA A 50 20.83 -13.22 -11.48
CA ALA A 50 20.34 -12.30 -12.50
C ALA A 50 18.81 -12.25 -12.53
N TYR A 51 18.15 -13.39 -12.35
CA TYR A 51 16.69 -13.48 -12.28
C TYR A 51 16.13 -12.68 -11.09
N PHE A 52 16.71 -12.84 -9.89
CA PHE A 52 16.26 -12.08 -8.71
C PHE A 52 16.57 -10.59 -8.85
N ALA A 53 17.68 -10.22 -9.48
CA ALA A 53 17.97 -8.81 -9.77
C ALA A 53 16.92 -8.20 -10.71
N ALA A 54 16.49 -8.94 -11.74
CA ALA A 54 15.42 -8.53 -12.64
C ALA A 54 14.05 -8.39 -11.94
N LEU A 55 13.82 -9.13 -10.85
CA LEU A 55 12.63 -8.99 -10.00
C LEU A 55 12.73 -7.82 -8.98
N GLY A 56 13.85 -7.09 -8.96
CA GLY A 56 14.11 -6.01 -8.01
C GLY A 56 14.50 -6.50 -6.60
N LEU A 57 14.90 -7.76 -6.46
CA LEU A 57 15.20 -8.40 -5.16
C LEU A 57 16.70 -8.66 -4.93
N GLY A 58 17.58 -8.28 -5.86
CA GLY A 58 19.00 -8.66 -5.86
C GLY A 58 19.71 -8.50 -4.51
N PRO A 59 19.70 -7.32 -3.85
CA PRO A 59 20.38 -7.12 -2.57
C PRO A 59 19.70 -7.79 -1.37
N ARG A 60 18.46 -8.24 -1.53
CA ARG A 60 17.60 -8.81 -0.48
C ARG A 60 17.31 -10.28 -0.70
N ALA A 61 18.06 -10.93 -1.58
CA ALA A 61 17.90 -12.34 -1.93
C ALA A 61 19.07 -13.19 -1.41
N TYR A 62 18.72 -14.29 -0.77
CA TYR A 62 19.63 -15.33 -0.30
C TYR A 62 19.37 -16.63 -1.08
N PHE A 63 20.40 -17.44 -1.24
CA PHE A 63 20.34 -18.68 -2.01
C PHE A 63 20.97 -19.83 -1.25
N GLY A 64 20.31 -20.97 -1.22
CA GLY A 64 20.73 -22.17 -0.50
C GLY A 64 20.46 -22.03 0.99
N ALA A 65 21.44 -21.54 1.75
CA ALA A 65 21.30 -21.23 3.18
C ALA A 65 21.03 -19.74 3.40
N TYR A 66 20.40 -19.42 4.51
CA TYR A 66 20.23 -18.06 4.96
C TYR A 66 21.33 -17.73 5.99
N ASP A 67 22.21 -16.81 5.66
CA ASP A 67 23.32 -16.33 6.49
C ASP A 67 23.20 -14.84 6.86
N GLY A 68 22.02 -14.28 6.67
CA GLY A 68 21.72 -12.88 7.00
C GLY A 68 21.40 -12.65 8.49
N PRO A 69 21.12 -11.39 8.87
CA PRO A 69 20.71 -11.06 10.23
C PRO A 69 19.42 -11.75 10.64
N VAL A 70 19.30 -12.18 11.90
CA VAL A 70 18.12 -12.89 12.42
C VAL A 70 16.84 -12.10 12.15
N PRO A 71 15.85 -12.64 11.42
CA PRO A 71 14.58 -11.99 11.18
C PRO A 71 13.68 -12.05 12.41
N ASP A 72 12.73 -11.12 12.51
CA ASP A 72 11.68 -11.14 13.53
C ASP A 72 10.67 -12.29 13.25
N VAL A 73 10.38 -12.51 11.98
CA VAL A 73 9.43 -13.52 11.49
C VAL A 73 9.99 -14.22 10.26
N LEU A 74 9.86 -15.54 10.22
CA LEU A 74 10.03 -16.36 9.03
C LEU A 74 8.66 -16.84 8.53
N LEU A 75 8.34 -16.56 7.25
CA LEU A 75 7.28 -17.26 6.52
C LEU A 75 7.93 -18.31 5.62
N ASN A 76 7.73 -19.57 5.96
CA ASN A 76 8.29 -20.71 5.24
C ASN A 76 7.22 -21.34 4.34
N LEU A 77 7.16 -20.90 3.09
CA LEU A 77 6.17 -21.35 2.12
C LEU A 77 6.41 -22.83 1.78
N SER A 78 5.44 -23.68 2.10
CA SER A 78 5.50 -25.14 1.91
C SER A 78 6.71 -25.81 2.59
N GLY A 79 7.25 -25.24 3.67
CA GLY A 79 8.30 -25.85 4.47
C GLY A 79 9.65 -26.02 3.77
N VAL A 80 9.95 -25.22 2.77
CA VAL A 80 11.15 -25.39 1.91
C VAL A 80 12.46 -25.09 2.64
N LEU A 81 12.48 -24.22 3.64
CA LEU A 81 13.68 -23.88 4.42
C LEU A 81 13.78 -24.79 5.64
N ARG A 82 14.92 -25.47 5.78
CA ARG A 82 15.16 -26.41 6.89
C ARG A 82 15.75 -25.73 8.13
N ASP A 83 16.70 -24.82 7.94
CA ASP A 83 17.21 -23.98 9.02
C ASP A 83 16.33 -22.72 9.19
N LYS A 84 15.79 -22.53 10.38
CA LYS A 84 14.70 -21.57 10.64
C LYS A 84 15.15 -20.50 11.66
N PRO A 85 15.94 -19.51 11.27
CA PRO A 85 16.62 -18.58 12.17
C PRO A 85 15.71 -17.44 12.65
N ALA A 86 14.48 -17.72 13.10
CA ALA A 86 13.54 -16.71 13.57
C ALA A 86 12.87 -17.12 14.88
N PRO A 87 12.52 -16.18 15.80
CA PRO A 87 11.71 -16.48 16.97
C PRO A 87 10.28 -16.89 16.61
N ILE A 88 9.69 -16.26 15.60
CA ILE A 88 8.38 -16.64 15.06
C ILE A 88 8.60 -17.31 13.71
N ARG A 89 8.23 -18.57 13.63
CA ARG A 89 8.44 -19.43 12.45
C ARG A 89 7.10 -19.95 11.97
N VAL A 90 6.63 -19.40 10.87
CA VAL A 90 5.33 -19.70 10.29
C VAL A 90 5.49 -20.66 9.13
N TYR A 91 4.95 -21.86 9.27
CA TYR A 91 4.74 -22.74 8.11
C TYR A 91 3.53 -22.23 7.33
N VAL A 92 3.66 -22.01 6.05
CA VAL A 92 2.53 -21.62 5.18
C VAL A 92 2.26 -22.73 4.18
N ASP A 93 1.17 -23.46 4.41
CA ASP A 93 0.71 -24.54 3.53
C ASP A 93 -0.04 -23.95 2.33
N LEU A 94 0.50 -24.17 1.13
CA LEU A 94 -0.09 -23.77 -0.15
C LEU A 94 -0.80 -24.93 -0.86
N ASP A 95 -0.73 -26.16 -0.31
CA ASP A 95 -1.30 -27.38 -0.87
C ASP A 95 -2.15 -28.15 0.17
N PRO A 96 -3.25 -27.51 0.67
CA PRO A 96 -4.06 -28.06 1.74
C PRO A 96 -4.66 -29.41 1.38
N PHE A 97 -4.99 -30.20 2.40
CA PHE A 97 -5.37 -31.60 2.32
C PHE A 97 -4.17 -32.50 1.96
N PHE A 98 -3.45 -32.28 0.86
CA PHE A 98 -2.33 -33.12 0.48
C PHE A 98 -1.16 -33.01 1.50
N THR A 99 -0.80 -31.81 1.91
CA THR A 99 0.25 -31.60 2.93
C THR A 99 -0.08 -32.36 4.21
N GLN A 100 -1.32 -32.28 4.69
CA GLN A 100 -1.76 -32.94 5.91
C GLN A 100 -1.80 -34.48 5.74
N VAL A 101 -2.28 -34.97 4.60
CA VAL A 101 -2.32 -36.41 4.34
C VAL A 101 -0.88 -36.97 4.25
N TRP A 102 0.02 -36.32 3.54
CA TRP A 102 1.41 -36.78 3.47
C TRP A 102 2.08 -36.81 4.83
N HIS A 103 1.85 -35.77 5.66
CA HIS A 103 2.39 -35.76 7.03
C HIS A 103 1.84 -36.93 7.86
N THR A 104 0.54 -37.20 7.83
CA THR A 104 -0.08 -38.29 8.57
C THR A 104 0.35 -39.67 8.06
N GLN A 105 0.78 -39.75 6.80
CA GLN A 105 1.37 -40.96 6.19
C GLN A 105 2.88 -41.07 6.40
N GLY A 106 3.48 -40.17 7.20
CA GLY A 106 4.89 -40.21 7.60
C GLY A 106 5.86 -39.57 6.60
N ALA A 107 5.36 -38.85 5.59
CA ALA A 107 6.24 -38.09 4.70
C ALA A 107 6.76 -36.81 5.39
N ASP A 108 8.03 -36.50 5.20
CA ASP A 108 8.63 -35.23 5.64
C ASP A 108 8.20 -34.09 4.72
N VAL A 109 7.23 -33.33 5.14
CA VAL A 109 6.72 -32.12 4.47
C VAL A 109 7.25 -30.82 5.10
N GLY A 110 8.24 -30.92 5.99
CA GLY A 110 8.92 -29.77 6.61
C GLY A 110 8.15 -29.06 7.71
N LEU A 111 7.19 -29.73 8.37
CA LEU A 111 6.40 -29.15 9.46
C LEU A 111 7.17 -28.91 10.75
N ASP A 112 8.23 -29.69 11.03
CA ASP A 112 8.97 -29.63 12.28
C ASP A 112 9.54 -28.24 12.56
N ASP A 113 9.69 -27.91 13.85
CA ASP A 113 10.30 -26.68 14.36
C ASP A 113 9.64 -25.36 13.93
N HIS A 114 8.40 -25.38 13.47
CA HIS A 114 7.60 -24.16 13.32
C HIS A 114 6.84 -23.83 14.61
N THR A 115 6.60 -22.53 14.81
CA THR A 115 5.82 -22.03 15.96
C THR A 115 4.34 -21.88 15.63
N HIS A 116 4.02 -21.70 14.35
CA HIS A 116 2.66 -21.50 13.84
C HIS A 116 2.49 -22.21 12.50
N TYR A 117 1.27 -22.68 12.26
CA TYR A 117 0.90 -23.41 11.04
C TYR A 117 -0.27 -22.70 10.39
N VAL A 118 -0.06 -22.21 9.18
CA VAL A 118 -1.04 -21.47 8.37
C VAL A 118 -1.32 -22.24 7.11
N THR A 119 -2.57 -22.30 6.67
CA THR A 119 -2.97 -22.98 5.45
C THR A 119 -3.96 -22.15 4.64
N VAL A 120 -3.88 -22.23 3.31
CA VAL A 120 -4.89 -21.66 2.40
C VAL A 120 -6.14 -22.57 2.28
N GLY A 121 -6.15 -23.68 2.99
CA GLY A 121 -7.32 -24.51 3.17
C GLY A 121 -8.07 -24.14 4.45
N ARG A 122 -9.36 -24.49 4.52
CA ARG A 122 -10.20 -24.25 5.69
C ARG A 122 -10.45 -25.55 6.45
N ASP A 123 -10.95 -26.54 5.75
CA ASP A 123 -11.32 -27.84 6.30
C ASP A 123 -10.25 -28.88 5.94
N VAL A 124 -9.15 -28.89 6.69
CA VAL A 124 -8.01 -29.77 6.45
C VAL A 124 -7.95 -30.93 7.44
N PRO A 125 -7.37 -32.09 7.05
CA PRO A 125 -7.18 -33.22 7.97
C PRO A 125 -6.37 -32.83 9.21
N ARG A 126 -6.69 -33.44 10.35
CA ARG A 126 -5.98 -33.23 11.62
C ARG A 126 -4.57 -33.82 11.56
N THR A 127 -3.59 -33.02 11.96
CA THR A 127 -2.17 -33.42 11.98
C THR A 127 -1.54 -33.37 13.38
N GLY A 128 -2.31 -33.02 14.41
CA GLY A 128 -1.78 -32.69 15.72
C GLY A 128 -1.36 -31.23 15.88
N HIS A 129 -1.33 -30.47 14.79
CA HIS A 129 -1.07 -29.02 14.77
C HIS A 129 -2.38 -28.23 14.65
N GLU A 130 -2.41 -27.04 15.23
CA GLU A 130 -3.50 -26.08 15.04
C GLU A 130 -3.24 -25.28 13.77
N TRP A 131 -4.15 -25.37 12.79
CA TRP A 131 -4.05 -24.68 11.51
C TRP A 131 -4.84 -23.38 11.48
N ILE A 132 -4.17 -22.29 11.19
CA ILE A 132 -4.76 -20.97 10.98
C ILE A 132 -5.13 -20.86 9.49
N HIS A 133 -6.42 -20.60 9.20
CA HIS A 133 -6.87 -20.40 7.83
C HIS A 133 -6.52 -19.02 7.31
N THR A 134 -6.01 -18.93 6.08
CA THR A 134 -5.77 -17.68 5.36
C THR A 134 -6.22 -17.77 3.90
N LEU A 135 -6.46 -16.63 3.27
CA LEU A 135 -6.66 -16.56 1.82
C LEU A 135 -5.33 -16.24 1.12
N PRO A 136 -5.17 -16.58 -0.18
CA PRO A 136 -3.99 -16.19 -0.94
C PRO A 136 -3.91 -14.66 -1.05
N PRO A 137 -2.81 -14.03 -0.61
CA PRO A 137 -2.65 -12.58 -0.70
C PRO A 137 -2.40 -12.15 -2.15
N VAL A 138 -2.85 -10.93 -2.51
CA VAL A 138 -2.55 -10.31 -3.79
C VAL A 138 -2.07 -8.88 -3.57
N ALA A 139 -0.85 -8.57 -4.01
CA ALA A 139 -0.31 -7.21 -4.02
C ALA A 139 -1.01 -6.38 -5.10
N LEU A 140 -2.09 -5.69 -4.73
CA LEU A 140 -2.99 -5.01 -5.68
C LEU A 140 -2.31 -3.89 -6.47
N SER A 141 -1.22 -3.31 -5.97
CA SER A 141 -0.39 -2.34 -6.69
C SER A 141 0.23 -2.91 -7.96
N ALA A 142 0.58 -4.20 -7.95
CA ALA A 142 1.14 -4.92 -9.09
C ALA A 142 0.05 -5.51 -10.02
N TRP A 143 -1.18 -5.70 -9.51
CA TRP A 143 -2.29 -6.31 -10.24
C TRP A 143 -3.40 -5.29 -10.51
N LYS A 144 -3.10 -4.33 -11.40
CA LYS A 144 -4.06 -3.31 -11.82
C LYS A 144 -5.15 -3.90 -12.72
N THR A 145 -6.35 -3.34 -12.61
CA THR A 145 -7.48 -3.69 -13.49
C THR A 145 -7.10 -3.49 -14.96
N ALA A 146 -7.38 -4.50 -15.78
CA ALA A 146 -7.10 -4.46 -17.20
C ALA A 146 -8.37 -4.07 -18.00
N SER A 147 -8.28 -3.03 -18.82
CA SER A 147 -9.40 -2.53 -19.63
C SER A 147 -9.64 -3.34 -20.89
N ALA A 148 -8.58 -3.87 -21.52
CA ALA A 148 -8.70 -4.59 -22.81
C ALA A 148 -8.61 -6.11 -22.62
N VAL A 149 -9.45 -6.84 -23.36
CA VAL A 149 -9.35 -8.30 -23.54
C VAL A 149 -8.59 -8.54 -24.84
N SER A 150 -7.38 -9.09 -24.75
CA SER A 150 -6.57 -9.46 -25.94
C SER A 150 -6.72 -10.93 -26.32
N LEU A 151 -7.14 -11.77 -25.39
CA LEU A 151 -7.46 -13.18 -25.60
C LEU A 151 -8.93 -13.41 -25.21
N ASP A 152 -9.81 -13.34 -26.20
CA ASP A 152 -11.26 -13.56 -26.03
C ASP A 152 -11.54 -15.05 -25.81
N ALA A 153 -11.20 -15.52 -24.61
CA ALA A 153 -11.39 -16.90 -24.18
C ALA A 153 -11.42 -16.99 -22.64
N PHE A 154 -12.10 -17.99 -22.13
CA PHE A 154 -11.93 -18.49 -20.77
C PHE A 154 -10.62 -19.26 -20.71
N THR A 155 -9.75 -18.89 -19.80
CA THR A 155 -8.38 -19.41 -19.77
C THR A 155 -8.05 -20.08 -18.44
N THR A 156 -7.06 -20.96 -18.45
CA THR A 156 -6.36 -21.42 -17.25
C THR A 156 -4.89 -21.68 -17.57
N VAL A 157 -4.03 -21.58 -16.56
CA VAL A 157 -2.60 -21.85 -16.66
C VAL A 157 -2.15 -22.66 -15.44
N GLY A 158 -1.21 -23.57 -15.62
CA GLY A 158 -0.60 -24.35 -14.53
C GLY A 158 -0.17 -25.74 -14.95
N ASN A 159 0.29 -26.53 -13.97
CA ASN A 159 0.72 -27.90 -14.20
C ASN A 159 -0.50 -28.83 -14.32
N LEU A 160 -0.49 -29.70 -15.30
CA LEU A 160 -1.54 -30.71 -15.45
C LEU A 160 -1.40 -31.81 -14.38
N ARG A 161 -0.17 -32.18 -14.04
CA ARG A 161 0.20 -33.15 -13.02
C ARG A 161 1.40 -32.60 -12.23
N SER A 162 1.34 -32.61 -10.91
CA SER A 162 2.44 -32.17 -10.05
C SER A 162 3.07 -33.34 -9.29
N TYR A 163 2.26 -34.29 -8.84
CA TYR A 163 2.66 -35.48 -8.06
C TYR A 163 1.61 -36.58 -8.23
N GLY A 164 1.81 -37.73 -7.59
CA GLY A 164 0.87 -38.84 -7.62
C GLY A 164 -0.44 -38.55 -6.83
N PRO A 165 -1.52 -39.29 -7.09
CA PRO A 165 -2.69 -39.25 -6.25
C PRO A 165 -2.38 -39.80 -4.85
N VAL A 166 -3.14 -39.39 -3.84
CA VAL A 166 -3.11 -39.97 -2.50
C VAL A 166 -4.37 -40.79 -2.25
N GLU A 167 -4.29 -41.77 -1.35
CA GLU A 167 -5.42 -42.58 -0.92
C GLU A 167 -5.64 -42.40 0.56
N VAL A 168 -6.89 -42.16 0.94
CA VAL A 168 -7.33 -42.04 2.34
C VAL A 168 -8.64 -42.81 2.48
N ASP A 169 -8.70 -43.74 3.39
CA ASP A 169 -9.89 -44.56 3.69
C ASP A 169 -10.49 -45.25 2.44
N GLY A 170 -9.63 -45.72 1.52
CA GLY A 170 -10.02 -46.34 0.25
C GLY A 170 -10.54 -45.38 -0.82
N VAL A 171 -10.54 -44.09 -0.58
CA VAL A 171 -10.88 -43.05 -1.56
C VAL A 171 -9.60 -42.50 -2.16
N ARG A 172 -9.55 -42.47 -3.50
CA ARG A 172 -8.41 -41.89 -4.25
C ARG A 172 -8.66 -40.43 -4.56
N TYR A 173 -7.73 -39.58 -4.17
CA TYR A 173 -7.72 -38.14 -4.38
C TYR A 173 -6.71 -37.78 -5.47
N GLY A 174 -7.22 -37.36 -6.62
CA GLY A 174 -6.42 -37.20 -7.83
C GLY A 174 -5.92 -35.78 -8.10
N GLN A 175 -5.28 -35.64 -9.26
CA GLN A 175 -4.69 -34.40 -9.75
C GLN A 175 -5.65 -33.61 -10.67
N LYS A 176 -5.20 -32.46 -11.18
CA LYS A 176 -5.96 -31.59 -12.10
C LYS A 176 -6.43 -32.34 -13.35
N ALA A 177 -5.61 -33.25 -13.88
CA ALA A 177 -6.00 -34.07 -15.04
C ALA A 177 -7.31 -34.85 -14.82
N HIS A 178 -7.56 -35.34 -13.61
CA HIS A 178 -8.77 -36.08 -13.30
C HIS A 178 -10.02 -35.17 -13.32
N SER A 179 -9.91 -33.99 -12.74
CA SER A 179 -10.96 -32.97 -12.80
C SER A 179 -11.23 -32.51 -14.23
N LEU A 180 -10.17 -32.25 -15.01
CA LEU A 180 -10.27 -31.76 -16.37
C LEU A 180 -11.00 -32.75 -17.30
N ARG A 181 -10.80 -34.04 -17.12
CA ARG A 181 -11.51 -35.09 -17.91
C ARG A 181 -13.02 -35.01 -17.78
N ARG A 182 -13.54 -34.52 -16.65
CA ARG A 182 -14.98 -34.32 -16.43
C ARG A 182 -15.53 -33.10 -17.13
N LEU A 183 -14.68 -32.20 -17.62
CA LEU A 183 -15.02 -30.94 -18.26
C LEU A 183 -14.70 -30.88 -19.75
N LEU A 184 -14.30 -32.03 -20.35
CA LEU A 184 -13.86 -32.06 -21.74
C LEU A 184 -14.90 -31.47 -22.70
N ASP A 185 -16.18 -31.75 -22.48
CA ASP A 185 -17.28 -31.32 -23.36
C ASP A 185 -17.74 -29.88 -23.12
N LEU A 186 -17.14 -29.15 -22.19
CA LEU A 186 -17.52 -27.76 -21.89
C LEU A 186 -17.56 -26.84 -23.14
N PRO A 187 -16.60 -26.91 -24.08
CA PRO A 187 -16.67 -26.10 -25.31
C PRO A 187 -17.84 -26.45 -26.23
N ALA A 188 -18.44 -27.63 -26.10
CA ALA A 188 -19.58 -28.05 -26.91
C ALA A 188 -20.93 -27.55 -26.35
N VAL A 189 -20.99 -27.19 -25.07
CA VAL A 189 -22.23 -26.79 -24.39
C VAL A 189 -22.29 -25.28 -24.09
N THR A 190 -21.30 -24.51 -24.53
CA THR A 190 -21.29 -23.04 -24.41
C THR A 190 -20.89 -22.40 -25.76
N SER A 191 -21.24 -21.14 -25.96
CA SER A 191 -20.78 -20.35 -27.11
C SER A 191 -19.40 -19.73 -26.90
N GLU A 192 -18.83 -19.86 -25.71
CA GLU A 192 -17.55 -19.26 -25.33
C GLU A 192 -16.34 -20.09 -25.75
N ARG A 193 -15.21 -19.42 -25.90
CA ARG A 193 -13.95 -20.04 -26.27
C ARG A 193 -13.14 -20.40 -25.04
N PHE A 194 -12.38 -21.50 -25.12
CA PHE A 194 -11.51 -21.97 -24.05
C PHE A 194 -10.07 -22.08 -24.57
N ALA A 195 -9.13 -21.53 -23.82
CA ALA A 195 -7.71 -21.63 -24.12
C ALA A 195 -6.91 -21.95 -22.85
N VAL A 196 -6.14 -23.03 -22.88
CA VAL A 196 -5.42 -23.52 -21.71
C VAL A 196 -3.92 -23.58 -21.96
N ALA A 197 -3.13 -23.10 -21.01
CA ALA A 197 -1.68 -23.13 -21.00
C ALA A 197 -1.22 -24.13 -19.90
N LEU A 198 -1.23 -25.42 -20.24
CA LEU A 198 -0.92 -26.49 -19.29
C LEU A 198 0.50 -27.01 -19.52
N ASP A 199 1.33 -26.97 -18.45
CA ASP A 199 2.65 -27.59 -18.47
C ASP A 199 2.48 -29.12 -18.30
N ALA A 200 2.78 -29.84 -19.36
CA ALA A 200 2.70 -31.30 -19.46
C ALA A 200 3.60 -31.80 -20.57
N HIS A 201 3.98 -33.06 -20.50
CA HIS A 201 4.73 -33.67 -21.61
C HIS A 201 3.90 -33.66 -22.91
N PRO A 202 4.48 -33.35 -24.09
CA PRO A 202 3.74 -33.24 -25.35
C PRO A 202 2.94 -34.49 -25.73
N SER A 203 3.36 -35.69 -25.28
CA SER A 203 2.68 -36.95 -25.52
C SER A 203 1.56 -37.27 -24.51
N GLU A 204 1.26 -36.34 -23.58
CA GLU A 204 0.20 -36.56 -22.57
C GLU A 204 -1.16 -36.76 -23.26
N PRO A 205 -1.84 -37.90 -23.05
CA PRO A 205 -3.11 -38.21 -23.71
C PRO A 205 -4.20 -37.19 -23.44
N ASP A 206 -4.20 -36.58 -22.25
CA ASP A 206 -5.20 -35.57 -21.86
C ASP A 206 -5.09 -34.30 -22.73
N LEU A 207 -3.89 -33.94 -23.24
CA LEU A 207 -3.74 -32.83 -24.19
C LEU A 207 -4.38 -33.13 -25.55
N GLN A 208 -4.31 -34.38 -25.99
CA GLN A 208 -4.94 -34.80 -27.25
C GLN A 208 -6.47 -34.82 -27.11
N ALA A 209 -6.96 -35.30 -25.96
CA ALA A 209 -8.40 -35.27 -25.64
C ALA A 209 -8.95 -33.85 -25.65
N LEU A 210 -8.26 -32.89 -25.00
CA LEU A 210 -8.64 -31.48 -25.01
C LEU A 210 -8.76 -30.93 -26.42
N ARG A 211 -7.76 -31.12 -27.28
CA ARG A 211 -7.83 -30.66 -28.67
C ARG A 211 -9.03 -31.23 -29.42
N LYS A 212 -9.30 -32.53 -29.25
CA LYS A 212 -10.44 -33.22 -29.87
C LYS A 212 -11.79 -32.61 -29.44
N HIS A 213 -11.88 -32.12 -28.20
CA HIS A 213 -13.09 -31.53 -27.65
C HIS A 213 -13.17 -30.00 -27.79
N GLY A 214 -12.32 -29.38 -28.64
CA GLY A 214 -12.43 -27.98 -29.01
C GLY A 214 -11.65 -27.00 -28.09
N TRP A 215 -10.88 -27.50 -27.13
CA TRP A 215 -10.00 -26.66 -26.31
C TRP A 215 -8.78 -26.22 -27.13
N ARG A 216 -8.49 -24.89 -27.06
CA ARG A 216 -7.26 -24.33 -27.63
C ARG A 216 -6.10 -24.55 -26.65
N LEU A 217 -5.06 -25.28 -27.08
CA LEU A 217 -3.86 -25.46 -26.28
C LEU A 217 -2.83 -24.38 -26.63
N LEU A 218 -2.34 -23.69 -25.60
CA LEU A 218 -1.26 -22.73 -25.67
C LEU A 218 0.01 -23.36 -25.08
N GLU A 219 1.16 -22.99 -25.61
CA GLU A 219 2.45 -23.45 -25.08
C GLU A 219 2.68 -22.68 -23.75
N ALA A 220 2.72 -23.41 -22.61
CA ALA A 220 2.68 -22.84 -21.26
C ALA A 220 3.87 -21.90 -20.98
N ARG A 221 5.08 -22.25 -21.44
CA ARG A 221 6.28 -21.44 -21.22
C ARG A 221 6.29 -20.15 -22.03
N THR A 222 5.74 -20.19 -23.22
CA THR A 222 5.56 -19.00 -24.07
C THR A 222 4.47 -18.09 -23.51
N ALA A 223 3.36 -18.66 -23.05
CA ALA A 223 2.22 -17.91 -22.56
C ALA A 223 2.46 -17.27 -21.16
N ALA A 224 3.13 -18.00 -20.27
CA ALA A 224 3.19 -17.65 -18.85
C ALA A 224 4.53 -18.02 -18.15
N GLY A 225 5.60 -18.26 -18.92
CA GLY A 225 6.87 -18.74 -18.37
C GLY A 225 7.65 -17.71 -17.56
N THR A 226 7.39 -16.41 -17.73
CA THR A 226 7.98 -15.36 -16.87
C THR A 226 6.90 -14.62 -16.10
N PRO A 227 7.24 -13.94 -15.00
CA PRO A 227 6.26 -13.15 -14.24
C PRO A 227 5.49 -12.14 -15.10
N ASP A 228 6.16 -11.45 -16.01
CA ASP A 228 5.50 -10.47 -16.90
C ASP A 228 4.58 -11.15 -17.92
N ARG A 229 5.00 -12.26 -18.51
CA ARG A 229 4.16 -13.03 -19.44
C ARG A 229 2.95 -13.60 -18.73
N TYR A 230 3.14 -14.16 -17.52
CA TYR A 230 2.04 -14.64 -16.71
C TYR A 230 1.03 -13.52 -16.39
N ALA A 231 1.52 -12.36 -15.94
CA ALA A 231 0.66 -11.21 -15.69
C ALA A 231 -0.03 -10.69 -16.96
N GLY A 232 0.67 -10.69 -18.09
CA GLY A 232 0.11 -10.36 -19.40
C GLY A 232 -0.97 -11.35 -19.86
N PHE A 233 -0.74 -12.64 -19.65
CA PHE A 233 -1.71 -13.71 -19.96
C PHE A 233 -2.99 -13.54 -19.13
N VAL A 234 -2.87 -13.40 -17.81
CA VAL A 234 -4.01 -13.20 -16.91
C VAL A 234 -4.80 -11.95 -17.30
N ARG A 235 -4.13 -10.80 -17.40
CA ARG A 235 -4.77 -9.52 -17.75
C ARG A 235 -5.38 -9.49 -19.14
N GLY A 236 -4.78 -10.21 -20.10
CA GLY A 236 -5.27 -10.30 -21.46
C GLY A 236 -6.46 -11.22 -21.65
N SER A 237 -6.69 -12.16 -20.75
CA SER A 237 -7.79 -13.13 -20.80
C SER A 237 -9.15 -12.48 -20.59
N LYS A 238 -10.21 -13.08 -21.18
CA LYS A 238 -11.59 -12.68 -20.90
C LYS A 238 -11.99 -13.01 -19.46
N ALA A 239 -11.78 -14.25 -19.05
CA ALA A 239 -12.13 -14.77 -17.74
C ALA A 239 -11.28 -16.00 -17.40
N GLU A 240 -11.34 -16.51 -16.17
CA GLU A 240 -10.76 -17.79 -15.80
C GLU A 240 -11.79 -18.90 -15.83
N ILE A 241 -11.38 -20.07 -16.37
CA ILE A 241 -11.97 -21.38 -16.02
C ILE A 241 -11.03 -22.06 -15.02
N GLY A 242 -11.42 -22.01 -13.73
CA GLY A 242 -10.60 -22.48 -12.61
C GLY A 242 -10.75 -24.00 -12.41
N ILE A 243 -9.75 -24.76 -12.87
CA ILE A 243 -9.70 -26.21 -12.71
C ILE A 243 -8.82 -26.55 -11.51
N ALA A 244 -9.40 -27.19 -10.50
CA ALA A 244 -8.75 -27.60 -9.27
C ALA A 244 -8.17 -29.03 -9.37
N LYS A 245 -7.30 -29.42 -8.44
CA LYS A 245 -6.95 -30.83 -8.26
C LYS A 245 -8.20 -31.58 -7.77
N GLU A 246 -8.42 -32.82 -8.25
CA GLU A 246 -9.57 -33.62 -7.80
C GLU A 246 -9.58 -33.80 -6.29
N GLY A 247 -8.40 -33.89 -5.67
CA GLY A 247 -8.28 -33.97 -4.23
C GLY A 247 -8.88 -32.78 -3.50
N TYR A 248 -8.75 -31.55 -3.98
CA TYR A 248 -9.37 -30.38 -3.37
C TYR A 248 -10.90 -30.39 -3.53
N VAL A 249 -11.38 -30.84 -4.70
CA VAL A 249 -12.83 -30.93 -4.98
C VAL A 249 -13.49 -31.97 -4.10
N LEU A 250 -12.91 -33.17 -4.01
CA LEU A 250 -13.48 -34.27 -3.23
C LEU A 250 -13.39 -34.03 -1.71
N SER A 251 -12.28 -33.46 -1.24
CA SER A 251 -12.10 -33.17 0.19
C SER A 251 -12.88 -31.94 0.65
N ARG A 252 -13.30 -31.08 -0.28
CA ARG A 252 -13.92 -29.76 0.02
C ARG A 252 -13.10 -28.94 1.03
N CYS A 253 -11.75 -28.99 0.91
CA CYS A 253 -10.84 -28.39 1.88
C CYS A 253 -10.85 -26.84 1.90
N GLY A 254 -11.71 -26.19 1.13
CA GLY A 254 -11.83 -24.73 1.10
C GLY A 254 -10.75 -24.04 0.28
N TRP A 255 -9.92 -24.77 -0.47
CA TRP A 255 -8.83 -24.21 -1.24
C TRP A 255 -9.32 -23.24 -2.32
N PHE A 256 -8.77 -22.02 -2.32
CA PHE A 256 -8.92 -21.04 -3.39
C PHE A 256 -7.56 -20.78 -4.04
N SER A 257 -7.51 -20.76 -5.37
CA SER A 257 -6.25 -20.65 -6.11
C SER A 257 -5.67 -19.22 -6.05
N ASP A 258 -4.37 -19.12 -5.79
CA ASP A 258 -3.56 -17.89 -5.98
C ASP A 258 -3.67 -17.36 -7.43
N ARG A 259 -3.78 -18.26 -8.40
CA ARG A 259 -4.06 -17.91 -9.81
C ARG A 259 -5.43 -17.25 -9.95
N SER A 260 -6.49 -17.83 -9.40
CA SER A 260 -7.85 -17.26 -9.44
C SER A 260 -7.88 -15.89 -8.75
N ALA A 261 -7.13 -15.73 -7.66
CA ALA A 261 -7.01 -14.47 -6.94
C ALA A 261 -6.47 -13.34 -7.82
N VAL A 262 -5.46 -13.59 -8.65
CA VAL A 262 -4.92 -12.56 -9.55
C VAL A 262 -5.78 -12.28 -10.78
N TYR A 263 -6.62 -13.24 -11.21
CA TYR A 263 -7.67 -12.96 -12.20
C TYR A 263 -8.68 -11.98 -11.61
N LEU A 264 -9.21 -12.26 -10.42
CA LEU A 264 -10.13 -11.34 -9.74
C LEU A 264 -9.52 -9.94 -9.59
N ALA A 265 -8.28 -9.86 -9.12
CA ALA A 265 -7.56 -8.60 -8.95
C ALA A 265 -7.38 -7.81 -10.26
N SER A 266 -7.26 -8.51 -11.38
CA SER A 266 -7.17 -7.91 -12.71
C SER A 266 -8.55 -7.47 -13.28
N GLY A 267 -9.63 -7.62 -12.52
CA GLY A 267 -10.99 -7.40 -12.99
C GLY A 267 -11.44 -8.45 -14.01
N ARG A 268 -10.85 -9.66 -13.96
CA ARG A 268 -11.23 -10.80 -14.78
C ARG A 268 -12.09 -11.76 -13.96
N PRO A 269 -13.36 -11.97 -14.33
CA PRO A 269 -14.23 -12.88 -13.61
C PRO A 269 -13.69 -14.32 -13.60
N VAL A 270 -14.09 -15.07 -12.59
CA VAL A 270 -13.62 -16.44 -12.35
C VAL A 270 -14.80 -17.39 -12.25
N VAL A 271 -14.76 -18.49 -13.01
CA VAL A 271 -15.65 -19.64 -12.88
C VAL A 271 -14.78 -20.82 -12.44
N ALA A 272 -14.84 -21.22 -11.16
CA ALA A 272 -13.94 -22.21 -10.57
C ALA A 272 -14.68 -23.42 -10.02
N GLN A 273 -14.04 -24.60 -10.07
CA GLN A 273 -14.58 -25.80 -9.44
C GLN A 273 -14.74 -25.59 -7.93
N ASP A 274 -15.89 -26.01 -7.42
CA ASP A 274 -16.23 -25.91 -5.99
C ASP A 274 -15.32 -26.83 -5.15
N THR A 275 -14.52 -26.22 -4.31
CA THR A 275 -13.66 -26.86 -3.31
C THR A 275 -14.11 -26.52 -1.87
N GLY A 276 -15.26 -25.86 -1.72
CA GLY A 276 -15.72 -25.30 -0.47
C GLY A 276 -15.33 -23.82 -0.26
N PHE A 277 -14.63 -23.17 -1.19
CA PHE A 277 -14.14 -21.79 -1.03
C PHE A 277 -15.26 -20.75 -0.87
N GLY A 278 -16.48 -21.05 -1.31
CA GLY A 278 -17.65 -20.18 -1.16
C GLY A 278 -18.02 -19.87 0.29
N GLU A 279 -17.47 -20.60 1.25
CA GLU A 279 -17.62 -20.30 2.68
C GLU A 279 -16.69 -19.16 3.16
N SER A 280 -15.65 -18.85 2.39
CA SER A 280 -14.68 -17.78 2.69
C SER A 280 -14.76 -16.60 1.73
N LEU A 281 -15.34 -16.79 0.54
CA LEU A 281 -15.43 -15.76 -0.51
C LEU A 281 -16.86 -15.67 -1.06
N PRO A 282 -17.36 -14.45 -1.38
CA PRO A 282 -18.67 -14.28 -1.98
C PRO A 282 -18.71 -14.85 -3.40
N VAL A 283 -19.71 -15.66 -3.70
CA VAL A 283 -19.97 -16.25 -5.02
C VAL A 283 -21.26 -15.72 -5.64
N GLY A 284 -21.40 -15.85 -6.97
CA GLY A 284 -22.58 -15.44 -7.74
C GLY A 284 -22.42 -14.11 -8.50
N ALA A 285 -21.37 -13.35 -8.21
CA ALA A 285 -21.03 -12.16 -8.97
C ALA A 285 -19.50 -11.98 -9.04
N GLY A 286 -18.93 -12.01 -10.23
CA GLY A 286 -17.48 -11.92 -10.47
C GLY A 286 -16.70 -13.20 -10.13
N LEU A 287 -17.16 -13.99 -9.18
CA LEU A 287 -16.68 -15.31 -8.81
C LEU A 287 -17.85 -16.29 -8.79
N PHE A 288 -17.72 -17.42 -9.48
CA PHE A 288 -18.71 -18.48 -9.53
C PHE A 288 -18.09 -19.82 -9.14
N ALA A 289 -18.81 -20.62 -8.36
CA ALA A 289 -18.45 -21.99 -8.03
C ALA A 289 -19.30 -22.96 -8.87
N PHE A 290 -18.68 -24.02 -9.40
CA PHE A 290 -19.39 -25.07 -10.14
C PHE A 290 -18.93 -26.46 -9.71
N ALA A 291 -19.84 -27.43 -9.77
CA ALA A 291 -19.57 -28.83 -9.46
C ALA A 291 -19.35 -29.70 -10.71
N ASP A 292 -20.02 -29.39 -11.82
CA ASP A 292 -20.06 -30.17 -13.04
C ASP A 292 -20.08 -29.28 -14.30
N THR A 293 -20.14 -29.90 -15.47
CA THR A 293 -20.13 -29.20 -16.76
C THR A 293 -21.35 -28.29 -16.94
N ASP A 294 -22.53 -28.74 -16.50
CA ASP A 294 -23.78 -27.98 -16.67
C ASP A 294 -23.75 -26.73 -15.76
N GLY A 295 -23.28 -26.88 -14.52
CA GLY A 295 -23.08 -25.77 -13.60
C GLY A 295 -22.04 -24.77 -14.12
N ALA A 296 -20.96 -25.24 -14.72
CA ALA A 296 -19.95 -24.39 -15.36
C ALA A 296 -20.56 -23.61 -16.53
N ALA A 297 -21.32 -24.27 -17.41
CA ALA A 297 -21.97 -23.63 -18.55
C ALA A 297 -22.97 -22.55 -18.10
N ALA A 298 -23.82 -22.83 -17.11
CA ALA A 298 -24.77 -21.85 -16.57
C ALA A 298 -24.07 -20.63 -15.94
N ALA A 299 -22.97 -20.83 -15.22
CA ALA A 299 -22.16 -19.75 -14.65
C ALA A 299 -21.52 -18.87 -15.75
N ILE A 300 -21.02 -19.50 -16.82
CA ILE A 300 -20.43 -18.80 -17.98
C ILE A 300 -21.50 -17.96 -18.69
N GLU A 301 -22.68 -18.51 -18.94
CA GLU A 301 -23.80 -17.79 -19.57
C GLU A 301 -24.26 -16.59 -18.72
N THR A 302 -24.40 -16.79 -17.40
CA THR A 302 -24.73 -15.73 -16.46
C THR A 302 -23.70 -14.60 -16.51
N MET A 303 -22.41 -14.96 -16.54
CA MET A 303 -21.32 -14.00 -16.63
C MET A 303 -21.31 -13.26 -17.97
N ALA A 304 -21.54 -13.97 -19.08
CA ALA A 304 -21.55 -13.40 -20.43
C ALA A 304 -22.70 -12.39 -20.62
N ALA A 305 -23.85 -12.63 -19.98
CA ALA A 305 -25.02 -11.75 -20.05
C ALA A 305 -24.75 -10.33 -19.52
N ASP A 306 -23.89 -10.16 -18.53
CA ASP A 306 -23.48 -8.84 -18.00
C ASP A 306 -21.99 -8.86 -17.57
N TYR A 307 -21.12 -9.07 -18.54
CA TYR A 307 -19.67 -9.16 -18.29
C TYR A 307 -19.12 -7.96 -17.53
N GLY A 308 -19.57 -6.73 -17.85
CA GLY A 308 -19.09 -5.51 -17.22
C GLY A 308 -19.37 -5.47 -15.71
N ARG A 309 -20.55 -5.91 -15.29
CA ARG A 309 -20.90 -6.05 -13.87
C ARG A 309 -20.01 -7.07 -13.19
N HIS A 310 -19.82 -8.24 -13.79
CA HIS A 310 -19.02 -9.30 -13.21
C HIS A 310 -17.53 -8.95 -13.18
N ALA A 311 -17.00 -8.21 -14.13
CA ALA A 311 -15.63 -7.69 -14.11
C ALA A 311 -15.39 -6.72 -12.94
N ARG A 312 -16.33 -5.82 -12.67
CA ARG A 312 -16.25 -4.92 -11.51
C ARG A 312 -16.37 -5.70 -10.18
N ALA A 313 -17.30 -6.64 -10.11
CA ALA A 313 -17.47 -7.48 -8.92
C ALA A 313 -16.23 -8.33 -8.63
N ALA A 314 -15.57 -8.87 -9.66
CA ALA A 314 -14.32 -9.60 -9.51
C ALA A 314 -13.23 -8.73 -8.85
N ARG A 315 -13.07 -7.50 -9.31
CA ARG A 315 -12.12 -6.56 -8.69
C ARG A 315 -12.48 -6.24 -7.25
N ALA A 316 -13.74 -5.97 -6.96
CA ALA A 316 -14.22 -5.68 -5.60
C ALA A 316 -13.94 -6.84 -4.62
N ILE A 317 -14.16 -8.10 -5.04
CA ILE A 317 -13.81 -9.27 -4.22
C ILE A 317 -12.31 -9.28 -3.89
N ALA A 318 -11.46 -8.99 -4.86
CA ALA A 318 -10.01 -8.96 -4.62
C ALA A 318 -9.62 -7.83 -3.64
N GLU A 319 -10.20 -6.65 -3.76
CA GLU A 319 -9.94 -5.51 -2.87
C GLU A 319 -10.44 -5.76 -1.44
N GLU A 320 -11.58 -6.42 -1.29
CA GLU A 320 -12.17 -6.67 0.02
C GLU A 320 -11.54 -7.86 0.75
N HIS A 321 -11.24 -8.95 0.03
CA HIS A 321 -10.89 -10.23 0.66
C HIS A 321 -9.46 -10.69 0.40
N LEU A 322 -8.81 -10.28 -0.69
CA LEU A 322 -7.53 -10.82 -1.15
C LEU A 322 -6.37 -9.81 -1.12
N ASP A 323 -6.65 -8.55 -0.80
CA ASP A 323 -5.60 -7.52 -0.67
C ASP A 323 -4.49 -7.98 0.27
N ALA A 324 -3.26 -8.06 -0.24
CA ALA A 324 -2.12 -8.55 0.51
C ALA A 324 -1.90 -7.78 1.81
N GLN A 325 -2.15 -6.48 1.83
CA GLN A 325 -2.01 -5.70 3.06
C GLN A 325 -3.00 -6.17 4.14
N ARG A 326 -4.25 -6.47 3.78
CA ARG A 326 -5.26 -6.96 4.72
C ARG A 326 -4.99 -8.40 5.17
N VAL A 327 -4.72 -9.29 4.20
CA VAL A 327 -4.47 -10.70 4.46
C VAL A 327 -3.24 -10.89 5.32
N LEU A 328 -2.13 -10.23 4.98
CA LEU A 328 -0.86 -10.40 5.69
C LEU A 328 -0.83 -9.66 7.04
N ALA A 329 -1.48 -8.52 7.17
CA ALA A 329 -1.65 -7.87 8.47
C ALA A 329 -2.48 -8.76 9.43
N ARG A 330 -3.54 -9.39 8.94
CA ARG A 330 -4.31 -10.37 9.72
C ARG A 330 -3.44 -11.57 10.11
N LEU A 331 -2.68 -12.13 9.18
CA LEU A 331 -1.77 -13.24 9.44
C LEU A 331 -0.78 -12.90 10.56
N LEU A 332 -0.12 -11.73 10.49
CA LEU A 332 0.81 -11.29 11.53
C LEU A 332 0.14 -11.18 12.91
N ARG A 333 -1.12 -10.72 12.98
CA ARG A 333 -1.91 -10.71 14.24
C ARG A 333 -2.10 -12.11 14.80
N GLU A 334 -2.57 -13.02 13.97
CA GLU A 334 -2.92 -14.39 14.36
C GLU A 334 -1.70 -15.19 14.82
N VAL A 335 -0.51 -14.91 14.29
CA VAL A 335 0.75 -15.52 14.75
C VAL A 335 1.45 -14.73 15.86
N GLY A 336 0.80 -13.72 16.44
CA GLY A 336 1.38 -12.91 17.51
C GLY A 336 2.63 -12.12 17.11
N ALA A 337 2.86 -11.98 15.79
CA ALA A 337 3.98 -11.22 15.24
C ALA A 337 3.67 -9.73 15.16
N GLU A 338 2.41 -9.34 15.26
CA GLU A 338 2.12 -7.93 15.51
C GLU A 338 2.85 -7.54 16.79
N ARG A 339 3.75 -6.59 16.69
CA ARG A 339 3.97 -5.72 17.83
C ARG A 339 2.56 -5.27 18.19
N GLY A 340 2.10 -5.63 19.39
CA GLY A 340 0.73 -5.41 19.87
C GLY A 340 0.21 -4.04 19.45
N PRO A 341 -1.10 -3.77 19.48
CA PRO A 341 -1.78 -2.73 18.70
C PRO A 341 -0.87 -1.55 18.51
N VAL A 342 -0.68 -1.13 17.27
CA VAL A 342 0.23 -0.04 16.86
C VAL A 342 0.43 0.88 18.04
N ARG A 343 1.66 0.93 18.60
CA ARG A 343 1.90 1.61 19.87
C ARG A 343 1.38 3.02 19.73
N SER A 344 0.17 3.21 20.18
CA SER A 344 -0.44 4.52 20.22
C SER A 344 0.35 5.36 21.22
N ILE A 345 0.13 6.63 21.22
CA ILE A 345 0.62 7.53 22.26
C ILE A 345 0.40 6.97 23.68
N HIS A 346 -0.51 6.01 23.85
CA HIS A 346 -0.76 5.28 25.10
C HIS A 346 0.32 4.26 25.45
N ASP A 347 1.13 3.79 24.47
CA ASP A 347 2.20 2.81 24.69
C ASP A 347 3.54 3.43 25.06
N VAL A 348 3.64 4.76 24.98
CA VAL A 348 4.75 5.51 25.55
C VAL A 348 4.59 5.54 27.06
N SER A 349 5.47 4.89 27.80
CA SER A 349 5.37 4.90 29.26
C SER A 349 5.66 6.30 29.83
N ASN A 350 5.04 6.61 30.96
CA ASN A 350 5.35 7.86 31.69
C ASN A 350 6.83 7.93 32.10
N ALA A 351 7.48 6.79 32.35
CA ALA A 351 8.90 6.73 32.67
C ALA A 351 9.78 7.12 31.48
N GLU A 352 9.46 6.66 30.27
CA GLU A 352 10.19 7.05 29.05
C GLU A 352 10.04 8.56 28.77
N LEU A 353 8.82 9.11 28.92
CA LEU A 353 8.59 10.54 28.78
C LEU A 353 9.33 11.36 29.85
N ALA A 354 9.28 10.93 31.11
CA ALA A 354 9.99 11.59 32.19
C ALA A 354 11.50 11.61 31.93
N SER A 355 12.05 10.50 31.47
CA SER A 355 13.46 10.40 31.07
C SER A 355 13.79 11.34 29.90
N ALA A 356 12.99 11.38 28.85
CA ALA A 356 13.21 12.25 27.70
C ALA A 356 13.12 13.75 28.04
N LEU A 357 12.26 14.10 28.98
CA LEU A 357 12.08 15.47 29.48
C LEU A 357 13.05 15.87 30.61
N GLY A 358 13.85 14.92 31.13
CA GLY A 358 14.76 15.16 32.24
C GLY A 358 14.05 15.48 33.56
N VAL A 359 12.85 14.89 33.79
CA VAL A 359 12.02 15.11 34.99
C VAL A 359 11.78 13.80 35.74
N HIS A 360 11.37 13.89 37.01
CA HIS A 360 11.12 12.69 37.83
C HIS A 360 9.80 12.00 37.47
N THR A 361 8.76 12.77 37.19
CA THR A 361 7.41 12.23 36.92
C THR A 361 6.68 13.06 35.89
N VAL A 362 5.82 12.39 35.15
CA VAL A 362 4.85 13.03 34.24
C VAL A 362 3.48 12.41 34.44
N THR A 363 2.44 13.20 34.18
CA THR A 363 1.06 12.71 34.05
C THR A 363 0.55 13.04 32.66
N ARG A 364 -0.37 12.24 32.16
CA ARG A 364 -0.95 12.42 30.82
C ARG A 364 -2.46 12.45 30.89
N ARG A 365 -3.06 13.17 29.95
CA ARG A 365 -4.49 13.14 29.68
C ARG A 365 -4.73 13.19 28.17
N PRO A 366 -5.81 12.61 27.67
CA PRO A 366 -6.16 12.71 26.25
C PRO A 366 -6.24 14.19 25.82
N PHE A 367 -5.80 14.47 24.61
CA PHE A 367 -6.01 15.77 23.96
C PHE A 367 -7.15 15.61 22.96
N GLU A 368 -8.22 16.36 23.13
CA GLU A 368 -9.46 16.18 22.36
C GLU A 368 -9.37 16.67 20.92
N TYR A 369 -8.40 17.52 20.62
CA TYR A 369 -8.19 18.00 19.25
C TYR A 369 -7.66 16.87 18.36
N ARG A 370 -8.35 16.59 17.26
CA ARG A 370 -7.99 15.51 16.34
C ARG A 370 -7.10 16.05 15.21
N SER A 371 -5.80 15.82 15.33
CA SER A 371 -4.88 15.92 14.18
C SER A 371 -4.77 14.58 13.45
N SER A 372 -4.02 14.55 12.33
CA SER A 372 -3.66 13.31 11.61
C SER A 372 -2.90 12.32 12.50
N ALA A 373 -2.15 12.81 13.48
CA ALA A 373 -1.35 12.04 14.42
C ALA A 373 -2.01 12.04 15.83
N PRO A 374 -1.89 10.95 16.61
CA PRO A 374 -2.36 10.91 17.99
C PRO A 374 -1.63 11.94 18.86
N MET A 375 -2.37 12.62 19.74
CA MET A 375 -1.84 13.64 20.65
C MET A 375 -2.30 13.40 22.09
N ALA A 376 -1.47 13.81 23.04
CA ALA A 376 -1.83 13.84 24.46
C ALA A 376 -1.23 15.07 25.14
N GLU A 377 -1.93 15.59 26.13
CA GLU A 377 -1.35 16.55 27.07
C GLU A 377 -0.45 15.82 28.07
N VAL A 378 0.72 16.39 28.31
CA VAL A 378 1.71 15.90 29.27
C VAL A 378 1.97 17.00 30.30
N VAL A 379 1.73 16.71 31.57
CA VAL A 379 2.06 17.63 32.65
C VAL A 379 3.39 17.20 33.27
N ALA A 380 4.37 18.10 33.21
CA ALA A 380 5.71 17.92 33.71
C ALA A 380 6.18 19.18 34.47
N ASN A 381 6.58 19.06 35.72
CA ASN A 381 7.03 20.16 36.57
C ASN A 381 6.06 21.36 36.57
N GLY A 382 4.74 21.10 36.63
CA GLY A 382 3.70 22.11 36.61
C GLY A 382 3.41 22.79 35.26
N ARG A 383 4.09 22.37 34.19
CA ARG A 383 3.87 22.88 32.83
C ARG A 383 3.05 21.89 32.03
N THR A 384 2.15 22.37 31.20
CA THR A 384 1.39 21.55 30.25
C THR A 384 2.06 21.60 28.89
N LEU A 385 2.38 20.42 28.36
CA LEU A 385 3.05 20.19 27.10
C LEU A 385 2.14 19.38 26.19
N LEU A 386 2.43 19.34 24.89
CA LEU A 386 1.79 18.46 23.92
C LEU A 386 2.78 17.40 23.45
N LEU A 387 2.37 16.14 23.56
CA LEU A 387 3.03 15.00 22.94
C LEU A 387 2.30 14.64 21.65
N LYS A 388 3.04 14.50 20.56
CA LYS A 388 2.55 14.07 19.25
C LYS A 388 3.31 12.81 18.81
N ASP A 389 2.60 11.76 18.39
CA ASP A 389 3.20 10.55 17.83
C ASP A 389 3.10 10.61 16.31
N LEU A 390 4.25 10.78 15.66
CA LEU A 390 4.38 10.97 14.22
C LEU A 390 4.72 9.68 13.47
N SER A 391 4.81 8.55 14.21
CA SER A 391 5.05 7.24 13.60
C SER A 391 3.95 6.93 12.57
N ARG A 392 4.32 6.38 11.41
CA ARG A 392 3.34 6.03 10.37
C ARG A 392 2.30 5.05 10.89
N SER A 393 2.73 4.13 11.73
CA SER A 393 1.90 3.15 12.41
C SER A 393 0.89 3.77 13.39
N ALA A 394 1.16 4.96 13.92
CA ALA A 394 0.25 5.69 14.81
C ALA A 394 -0.87 6.43 14.08
N LEU A 395 -0.70 6.74 12.79
CA LEU A 395 -1.73 7.42 11.99
C LEU A 395 -3.01 6.58 11.90
N THR A 396 -4.17 7.23 11.95
CA THR A 396 -5.44 6.54 11.71
C THR A 396 -5.47 5.91 10.32
N GLU A 397 -6.22 4.83 10.15
CA GLU A 397 -6.32 4.13 8.86
C GLU A 397 -6.77 5.08 7.74
N ARG A 398 -7.77 5.92 8.01
CA ARG A 398 -8.25 6.95 7.08
C ARG A 398 -7.13 7.88 6.61
N VAL A 399 -6.27 8.33 7.51
CA VAL A 399 -5.15 9.23 7.19
C VAL A 399 -4.06 8.50 6.43
N ARG A 400 -3.74 7.26 6.81
CA ARG A 400 -2.74 6.43 6.11
C ARG A 400 -3.11 6.16 4.65
N VAL A 401 -4.40 5.95 4.37
CA VAL A 401 -4.92 5.72 3.02
C VAL A 401 -4.95 7.02 2.22
N ALA A 402 -5.43 8.10 2.83
CA ALA A 402 -5.58 9.38 2.15
C ALA A 402 -4.24 10.11 1.89
N LYS A 403 -3.25 9.94 2.76
CA LYS A 403 -1.97 10.65 2.68
C LYS A 403 -0.97 9.90 1.78
N PRO A 404 -0.54 10.47 0.64
CA PRO A 404 0.48 9.86 -0.21
C PRO A 404 1.74 9.52 0.59
N SER A 405 2.25 8.29 0.43
CA SER A 405 3.38 7.79 1.24
C SER A 405 4.66 8.62 1.09
N PHE A 406 4.90 9.18 -0.10
CA PHE A 406 6.08 10.00 -0.38
C PHE A 406 6.06 11.37 0.33
N LEU A 407 4.89 11.81 0.84
CA LEU A 407 4.77 13.05 1.62
C LEU A 407 5.05 12.84 3.10
N HIS A 408 5.07 11.60 3.57
CA HIS A 408 5.22 11.29 5.00
C HIS A 408 6.68 10.98 5.35
N ASP A 409 7.32 11.86 6.10
CA ASP A 409 8.57 11.58 6.81
C ASP A 409 8.36 11.90 8.31
N PRO A 410 8.32 10.91 9.18
CA PRO A 410 8.03 11.11 10.60
C PRO A 410 9.15 11.86 11.35
N ARG A 411 10.33 12.02 10.74
CA ARG A 411 11.45 12.80 11.30
C ARG A 411 11.24 14.30 11.11
N ARG A 412 10.51 14.70 10.10
CA ARG A 412 10.47 16.08 9.61
C ARG A 412 10.02 17.08 10.67
N GLU A 413 8.87 16.89 11.26
CA GLU A 413 8.35 17.82 12.27
C GLU A 413 9.24 17.87 13.52
N PRO A 414 9.70 16.75 14.14
CA PRO A 414 10.67 16.78 15.21
C PRO A 414 11.98 17.51 14.87
N GLU A 415 12.51 17.31 13.68
CA GLU A 415 13.74 17.97 13.23
C GLU A 415 13.54 19.46 12.99
N VAL A 416 12.40 19.87 12.43
CA VAL A 416 12.07 21.31 12.28
C VAL A 416 12.10 22.00 13.65
N TYR A 417 11.41 21.46 14.65
CA TYR A 417 11.40 22.04 15.97
C TYR A 417 12.77 22.02 16.63
N ARG A 418 13.47 20.88 16.59
CA ARG A 418 14.77 20.70 17.27
C ARG A 418 15.89 21.51 16.62
N SER A 419 15.98 21.46 15.30
CA SER A 419 17.18 21.92 14.57
C SER A 419 17.01 23.33 13.98
N LEU A 420 15.78 23.76 13.70
CA LEU A 420 15.52 25.05 13.07
C LEU A 420 14.83 26.04 14.02
N LEU A 421 13.68 25.69 14.56
CA LEU A 421 12.84 26.64 15.32
C LEU A 421 13.35 26.90 16.74
N ALA A 422 13.98 25.92 17.40
CA ALA A 422 14.44 26.04 18.78
C ALA A 422 15.34 27.26 19.03
N ASN A 423 16.09 27.70 18.02
CA ASN A 423 17.05 28.80 18.10
C ASN A 423 16.70 29.99 17.19
N ALA A 424 15.44 30.08 16.72
CA ALA A 424 15.07 31.07 15.71
C ALA A 424 14.50 32.38 16.26
N ASP A 425 14.12 32.43 17.52
CA ASP A 425 13.47 33.57 18.18
C ASP A 425 12.26 34.13 17.40
N LEU A 426 11.43 33.20 16.90
CA LEU A 426 10.24 33.54 16.09
C LEU A 426 8.93 33.45 16.88
N GLY A 427 8.97 33.15 18.17
CA GLY A 427 7.77 32.99 19.00
C GLY A 427 6.98 31.71 18.72
N THR A 428 7.57 30.71 18.05
CA THR A 428 6.96 29.39 17.84
C THR A 428 6.84 28.59 19.13
N ALA A 429 6.07 27.51 19.14
CA ALA A 429 5.99 26.62 20.26
C ALA A 429 7.39 26.11 20.63
N ARG A 430 7.71 26.14 21.93
CA ARG A 430 9.04 25.74 22.41
C ARG A 430 9.21 24.24 22.27
N PHE A 431 10.34 23.82 21.69
CA PHE A 431 10.77 22.45 21.69
C PHE A 431 11.14 22.00 23.11
N GLU A 432 10.66 20.84 23.55
CA GLU A 432 10.95 20.27 24.86
C GLU A 432 11.72 18.97 24.77
N ALA A 433 11.28 18.05 23.91
CA ALA A 433 11.95 16.77 23.67
C ALA A 433 11.48 16.14 22.34
N SER A 434 12.30 15.27 21.80
CA SER A 434 11.89 14.38 20.70
C SER A 434 12.58 13.03 20.81
N VAL A 435 11.96 12.00 20.27
CA VAL A 435 12.56 10.68 20.07
C VAL A 435 12.46 10.36 18.59
N ILE A 436 13.62 10.11 17.98
CA ILE A 436 13.74 9.67 16.59
C ILE A 436 14.49 8.34 16.62
N ASP A 437 13.76 7.22 16.59
CA ASP A 437 14.30 5.87 16.55
C ASP A 437 13.71 5.08 15.38
N PRO A 438 14.32 5.17 14.19
CA PRO A 438 13.84 4.46 12.99
C PRO A 438 13.80 2.94 13.17
N ARG A 439 14.72 2.37 14.01
CA ARG A 439 14.79 0.93 14.23
C ARG A 439 13.58 0.38 14.97
N ARG A 440 12.96 1.22 15.81
CA ARG A 440 11.75 0.89 16.57
C ARG A 440 10.49 1.55 16.04
N GLU A 441 10.60 2.27 14.92
CA GLU A 441 9.53 3.10 14.36
C GLU A 441 8.90 4.04 15.41
N ARG A 442 9.76 4.72 16.20
CA ARG A 442 9.33 5.66 17.23
C ARG A 442 9.74 7.08 16.83
N PHE A 443 8.74 7.92 16.63
CA PHE A 443 8.92 9.30 16.25
C PHE A 443 7.98 10.17 17.07
N TRP A 444 8.49 10.69 18.19
CA TRP A 444 7.71 11.53 19.09
C TRP A 444 8.25 12.93 19.12
N LEU A 445 7.34 13.85 19.26
CA LEU A 445 7.62 15.25 19.48
C LEU A 445 6.88 15.72 20.74
N VAL A 446 7.59 16.37 21.63
CA VAL A 446 7.01 17.07 22.79
C VAL A 446 7.34 18.54 22.67
N VAL A 447 6.29 19.36 22.64
CA VAL A 447 6.38 20.81 22.51
C VAL A 447 5.52 21.49 23.59
N GLU A 448 5.75 22.78 23.78
CA GLU A 448 4.87 23.64 24.56
C GLU A 448 3.43 23.54 24.06
N LYS A 449 2.47 23.42 25.00
CA LYS A 449 1.07 23.66 24.68
C LYS A 449 0.83 25.16 24.63
N VAL A 450 0.59 25.68 23.45
CA VAL A 450 0.34 27.10 23.24
C VAL A 450 -1.14 27.38 23.50
N GLU A 451 -1.43 28.26 24.45
CA GLU A 451 -2.78 28.76 24.72
C GLU A 451 -3.01 29.99 23.83
N ALA A 452 -3.66 29.79 22.67
CA ALA A 452 -3.91 30.82 21.68
C ALA A 452 -5.04 30.38 20.74
N ASP A 453 -5.65 31.32 20.05
CA ASP A 453 -6.74 31.08 19.13
C ASP A 453 -6.22 30.81 17.71
N PRO A 454 -6.81 29.87 16.95
CA PRO A 454 -6.47 29.67 15.57
C PRO A 454 -6.90 30.87 14.71
N LEU A 455 -6.07 31.25 13.75
CA LEU A 455 -6.23 32.46 12.94
C LEU A 455 -7.60 32.54 12.24
N TYR A 456 -8.16 31.42 11.81
CA TYR A 456 -9.47 31.42 11.12
C TYR A 456 -10.63 31.88 12.01
N GLN A 457 -10.47 31.92 13.34
CA GLN A 457 -11.45 32.42 14.29
C GLN A 457 -11.25 33.92 14.60
N LEU A 458 -10.20 34.54 14.09
CA LEU A 458 -9.84 35.91 14.37
C LEU A 458 -10.20 36.86 13.22
N ASP A 459 -10.41 38.13 13.55
CA ASP A 459 -10.71 39.17 12.57
C ASP A 459 -9.61 39.32 11.52
N LEU A 460 -10.00 39.63 10.28
CA LEU A 460 -9.11 39.79 9.13
C LEU A 460 -8.01 40.86 9.36
N GLU A 461 -8.23 41.78 10.31
CA GLU A 461 -7.23 42.78 10.72
C GLU A 461 -5.94 42.17 11.29
N ILE A 462 -6.01 40.95 11.81
CA ILE A 462 -4.85 40.22 12.36
C ILE A 462 -3.99 39.59 11.28
N TRP A 463 -4.55 39.21 10.14
CA TRP A 463 -3.88 38.45 9.08
C TRP A 463 -2.62 39.14 8.52
N PRO A 464 -2.58 40.48 8.29
CA PRO A 464 -1.35 41.16 7.89
C PRO A 464 -0.21 41.02 8.91
N ARG A 465 -0.49 40.85 10.19
CA ARG A 465 0.51 40.56 11.22
C ARG A 465 1.12 39.18 11.01
N VAL A 466 0.29 38.18 10.71
CA VAL A 466 0.73 36.81 10.40
C VAL A 466 1.57 36.80 9.13
N ALA A 467 1.16 37.51 8.09
CA ALA A 467 1.90 37.64 6.85
C ALA A 467 3.30 38.25 7.08
N ARG A 468 3.41 39.28 7.92
CA ARG A 468 4.71 39.87 8.30
C ARG A 468 5.57 38.90 9.12
N TRP A 469 4.96 38.10 9.99
CA TRP A 469 5.65 37.03 10.70
C TRP A 469 6.23 36.00 9.71
N LEU A 470 5.43 35.57 8.75
CA LEU A 470 5.81 34.60 7.73
C LEU A 470 7.00 35.11 6.89
N ALA A 471 6.99 36.38 6.47
CA ALA A 471 8.10 36.99 5.78
C ALA A 471 9.41 36.92 6.60
N ARG A 472 9.34 37.23 7.90
CA ARG A 472 10.52 37.13 8.80
C ARG A 472 11.02 35.69 8.91
N CYS A 473 10.10 34.71 8.98
CA CYS A 473 10.45 33.30 9.00
C CYS A 473 11.20 32.90 7.72
N HIS A 474 10.68 33.28 6.56
CA HIS A 474 11.30 32.98 5.27
C HIS A 474 12.67 33.65 5.10
N VAL A 475 12.81 34.88 5.54
CA VAL A 475 14.10 35.58 5.55
C VAL A 475 15.11 34.88 6.46
N ARG A 476 14.68 34.47 7.65
CA ARG A 476 15.54 33.79 8.64
C ARG A 476 16.09 32.46 8.13
N PHE A 477 15.30 31.76 7.32
CA PHE A 477 15.64 30.44 6.82
C PHE A 477 15.94 30.39 5.31
N ALA A 478 16.26 31.53 4.70
CA ALA A 478 16.67 31.56 3.30
C ALA A 478 17.92 30.67 3.08
N GLY A 479 17.88 29.83 2.06
CA GLY A 479 18.96 28.90 1.73
C GLY A 479 19.09 27.69 2.67
N THR A 480 18.12 27.44 3.56
CA THR A 480 18.08 26.21 4.37
C THR A 480 18.00 24.98 3.46
N SER A 481 18.72 23.92 3.84
CA SER A 481 18.70 22.61 3.16
C SER A 481 18.89 21.51 4.17
N ALA A 482 18.10 20.43 4.07
CA ALA A 482 18.28 19.19 4.83
C ALA A 482 17.57 18.03 4.10
N ASP A 483 18.08 16.81 4.23
CA ASP A 483 17.57 15.61 3.55
C ASP A 483 16.17 15.16 4.00
N TRP A 484 15.73 15.60 5.16
CA TRP A 484 14.40 15.33 5.70
C TRP A 484 13.35 16.41 5.35
N LEU A 485 13.77 17.55 4.77
CA LEU A 485 12.87 18.57 4.25
C LEU A 485 12.29 18.15 2.89
N MET A 486 11.03 18.47 2.66
CA MET A 486 10.37 18.17 1.37
C MET A 486 10.90 19.13 0.29
N PRO A 487 11.32 18.63 -0.87
CA PRO A 487 11.64 19.50 -1.99
C PRO A 487 10.34 20.00 -2.65
N TYR A 488 10.09 21.30 -2.61
CA TYR A 488 9.03 21.96 -3.38
C TYR A 488 9.65 22.54 -4.65
N ASP A 489 10.13 21.65 -5.50
CA ASP A 489 10.84 21.94 -6.74
C ASP A 489 9.96 21.67 -7.98
N ARG A 490 10.55 21.74 -9.16
CA ARG A 490 9.90 21.46 -10.45
C ARG A 490 9.21 20.10 -10.44
N GLU A 491 9.92 19.04 -10.04
CA GLU A 491 9.42 17.67 -10.07
C GLU A 491 8.19 17.52 -9.15
N PHE A 492 8.23 18.16 -7.99
CA PHE A 492 7.09 18.21 -7.09
C PHE A 492 5.85 18.85 -7.74
N PHE A 493 5.99 19.98 -8.44
CA PHE A 493 4.85 20.66 -9.06
C PHE A 493 4.30 19.88 -10.27
N GLU A 494 5.17 19.29 -11.08
CA GLU A 494 4.80 18.51 -12.28
C GLU A 494 4.06 17.21 -11.95
N LEU A 495 4.20 16.70 -10.73
CA LEU A 495 3.53 15.49 -10.28
C LEU A 495 1.99 15.62 -10.24
N TRP A 496 1.49 16.80 -9.87
CA TRP A 496 0.10 16.94 -9.44
C TRP A 496 -0.94 16.97 -10.56
N PRO A 497 -0.75 17.60 -11.73
CA PRO A 497 -1.73 17.57 -12.82
C PRO A 497 -2.11 16.15 -13.25
N THR A 498 -1.12 15.29 -13.43
CA THR A 498 -1.35 13.88 -13.78
C THR A 498 -2.16 13.15 -12.71
N ARG A 499 -1.85 13.38 -11.43
CA ARG A 499 -2.59 12.79 -10.31
C ARG A 499 -4.02 13.33 -10.18
N ALA A 500 -4.21 14.61 -10.46
CA ALA A 500 -5.51 15.28 -10.44
C ALA A 500 -6.40 14.92 -11.63
N GLY A 501 -5.84 14.34 -12.68
CA GLY A 501 -6.55 14.11 -13.94
C GLY A 501 -7.03 15.42 -14.57
N VAL A 502 -6.21 16.48 -14.50
CA VAL A 502 -6.51 17.79 -15.08
C VAL A 502 -5.51 18.10 -16.20
N ASP A 503 -6.02 18.59 -17.31
CA ASP A 503 -5.25 19.15 -18.40
C ASP A 503 -5.35 20.69 -18.31
N LEU A 504 -4.22 21.34 -18.02
CA LEU A 504 -4.13 22.79 -17.87
C LEU A 504 -3.10 23.32 -18.87
N PRO A 505 -3.54 23.80 -20.05
CA PRO A 505 -2.65 24.44 -20.99
C PRO A 505 -1.89 25.58 -20.32
N GLY A 506 -0.57 25.61 -20.48
CA GLY A 506 0.27 26.64 -19.88
C GLY A 506 0.74 26.37 -18.43
N TYR A 507 0.27 25.35 -17.73
CA TYR A 507 0.67 25.04 -16.35
C TYR A 507 2.21 24.91 -16.20
N ALA A 508 2.89 24.40 -17.23
CA ALA A 508 4.35 24.33 -17.24
C ALA A 508 5.01 25.72 -17.04
N SER A 509 4.40 26.81 -17.54
CA SER A 509 4.91 28.18 -17.33
C SER A 509 4.78 28.61 -15.87
N ALA A 510 3.71 28.22 -15.19
CA ALA A 510 3.57 28.46 -13.75
C ALA A 510 4.62 27.66 -12.95
N VAL A 511 4.89 26.41 -13.33
CA VAL A 511 5.94 25.58 -12.72
C VAL A 511 7.32 26.21 -12.92
N GLU A 512 7.66 26.64 -14.14
CA GLU A 512 8.92 27.34 -14.44
C GLU A 512 9.09 28.58 -13.56
N ARG A 513 8.02 29.37 -13.45
CA ARG A 513 8.02 30.58 -12.64
C ARG A 513 8.28 30.26 -11.17
N LEU A 514 7.54 29.31 -10.58
CA LEU A 514 7.71 28.92 -9.18
C LEU A 514 9.08 28.30 -8.91
N ALA A 515 9.57 27.42 -9.77
CA ALA A 515 10.88 26.78 -9.65
C ALA A 515 12.05 27.76 -9.80
N GLY A 516 11.83 28.92 -10.45
CA GLY A 516 12.82 29.99 -10.59
C GLY A 516 12.89 30.95 -9.39
N LEU A 517 11.98 30.86 -8.41
CA LEU A 517 11.96 31.75 -7.24
C LEU A 517 13.03 31.36 -6.21
N PRO A 518 13.49 32.31 -5.39
CA PRO A 518 14.36 32.04 -4.26
C PRO A 518 13.70 31.06 -3.27
N THR A 519 14.47 30.09 -2.79
CA THR A 519 13.99 29.06 -1.87
C THR A 519 14.25 29.41 -0.41
N THR A 520 13.33 29.00 0.44
CA THR A 520 13.42 29.11 1.90
C THR A 520 12.80 27.90 2.56
N LEU A 521 12.84 27.84 3.89
CA LEU A 521 11.98 26.92 4.65
C LEU A 521 10.53 27.35 4.46
N VAL A 522 9.72 26.48 3.88
CA VAL A 522 8.26 26.63 3.82
C VAL A 522 7.60 25.67 4.79
N HIS A 523 6.51 26.11 5.40
CA HIS A 523 5.68 25.25 6.27
C HIS A 523 4.99 24.15 5.47
N GLY A 524 4.58 24.47 4.25
CA GLY A 524 3.92 23.55 3.32
C GLY A 524 2.44 23.24 3.64
N ASP A 525 1.96 23.72 4.79
CA ASP A 525 0.57 23.56 5.25
C ASP A 525 0.12 24.79 6.09
N PHE A 526 0.52 25.99 5.66
CA PHE A 526 0.34 27.24 6.40
C PHE A 526 -1.09 27.77 6.30
N TYR A 527 -2.08 26.88 6.56
CA TYR A 527 -3.48 27.25 6.59
C TYR A 527 -3.84 28.00 7.89
N PRO A 528 -4.87 28.84 7.87
CA PRO A 528 -5.31 29.58 9.07
C PRO A 528 -5.67 28.69 10.26
N SER A 529 -6.01 27.42 10.04
CA SER A 529 -6.24 26.43 11.10
C SER A 529 -4.96 25.97 11.80
N ASN A 530 -3.81 26.07 11.13
CA ASN A 530 -2.50 25.66 11.65
C ASN A 530 -1.68 26.85 12.19
N VAL A 531 -2.28 28.04 12.28
CA VAL A 531 -1.62 29.23 12.80
C VAL A 531 -2.33 29.71 14.06
N LEU A 532 -1.72 29.49 15.21
CA LEU A 532 -2.21 29.99 16.49
C LEU A 532 -1.70 31.41 16.72
N VAL A 533 -2.57 32.30 17.22
CA VAL A 533 -2.21 33.71 17.46
C VAL A 533 -2.59 34.09 18.88
N ALA A 534 -1.57 34.46 19.64
CA ALA A 534 -1.72 35.11 20.95
C ALA A 534 -1.51 36.61 20.84
N GLU A 535 -1.73 37.35 21.93
CA GLU A 535 -1.59 38.80 21.96
C GLU A 535 -0.20 39.26 21.49
N ASP A 536 0.84 38.58 21.92
CA ASP A 536 2.26 38.94 21.70
C ASP A 536 2.97 38.09 20.61
N ARG A 537 2.41 36.95 20.15
CA ARG A 537 3.09 36.04 19.23
C ARG A 537 2.21 35.36 18.20
N VAL A 538 2.84 34.93 17.10
CA VAL A 538 2.27 34.07 16.04
C VAL A 538 2.99 32.74 16.13
N CYS A 539 2.23 31.67 16.25
CA CYS A 539 2.77 30.34 16.50
C CYS A 539 2.17 29.30 15.53
N PRO A 540 2.78 29.10 14.34
CA PRO A 540 2.40 28.00 13.47
C PRO A 540 2.69 26.65 14.11
N VAL A 541 1.81 25.69 13.86
CA VAL A 541 1.89 24.32 14.37
C VAL A 541 1.69 23.33 13.21
N ASP A 542 2.03 22.06 13.43
CA ASP A 542 1.89 21.00 12.42
C ASP A 542 2.84 21.13 11.21
N TRP A 543 4.15 21.14 11.51
CA TRP A 543 5.23 21.27 10.52
C TRP A 543 5.53 19.97 9.76
N GLU A 544 4.61 19.02 9.75
CA GLU A 544 4.83 17.70 9.11
C GLU A 544 5.09 17.76 7.59
N ARG A 545 4.76 18.89 6.96
CA ARG A 545 4.98 19.13 5.53
C ARG A 545 6.09 20.16 5.24
N ALA A 546 6.83 20.54 6.26
CA ALA A 546 7.91 21.50 6.09
C ALA A 546 8.90 21.09 4.99
N GLY A 547 9.32 22.05 4.19
CA GLY A 547 10.18 21.78 3.05
C GLY A 547 10.99 22.97 2.59
N VAL A 548 11.71 22.79 1.50
CA VAL A 548 12.48 23.83 0.83
C VAL A 548 11.77 24.20 -0.47
N GLY A 549 11.41 25.45 -0.60
CA GLY A 549 10.71 25.94 -1.80
C GLY A 549 10.47 27.45 -1.78
N PRO A 550 9.74 27.97 -2.76
CA PRO A 550 9.42 29.40 -2.83
C PRO A 550 8.45 29.78 -1.69
N GLY A 551 8.79 30.80 -0.90
CA GLY A 551 8.01 31.24 0.25
C GLY A 551 6.57 31.67 -0.08
N VAL A 552 6.30 32.02 -1.33
CA VAL A 552 4.97 32.38 -1.81
C VAL A 552 3.95 31.23 -1.70
N LEU A 553 4.39 29.96 -1.58
CA LEU A 553 3.53 28.80 -1.34
C LEU A 553 2.77 28.91 -0.01
N ASP A 554 3.45 29.33 1.04
CA ASP A 554 2.81 29.52 2.34
C ASP A 554 1.87 30.73 2.34
N VAL A 555 2.17 31.77 1.53
CA VAL A 555 1.25 32.91 1.34
C VAL A 555 -0.01 32.46 0.59
N ALA A 556 0.14 31.56 -0.39
CA ALA A 556 -0.99 30.96 -1.10
C ALA A 556 -1.89 30.13 -0.15
N ALA A 557 -1.29 29.32 0.72
CA ALA A 557 -2.00 28.54 1.73
C ALA A 557 -2.71 29.45 2.76
N LEU A 558 -2.02 30.49 3.23
CA LEU A 558 -2.57 31.49 4.17
C LEU A 558 -3.80 32.18 3.58
N THR A 559 -3.77 32.54 2.30
CA THR A 559 -4.82 33.32 1.64
C THR A 559 -5.88 32.45 0.95
N LEU A 560 -5.83 31.13 1.11
CA LEU A 560 -6.80 30.24 0.53
C LEU A 560 -8.18 30.49 1.13
N GLY A 561 -9.14 30.79 0.27
CA GLY A 561 -10.52 31.09 0.69
C GLY A 561 -10.83 32.58 0.89
N LEU A 562 -9.84 33.45 0.84
CA LEU A 562 -10.06 34.90 0.84
C LEU A 562 -10.49 35.39 -0.56
N VAL A 563 -11.27 36.49 -0.57
CA VAL A 563 -11.58 37.24 -1.80
C VAL A 563 -10.38 38.11 -2.22
N ASP A 564 -10.37 38.58 -3.45
CA ASP A 564 -9.19 39.16 -4.09
C ASP A 564 -8.59 40.38 -3.34
N ASP A 565 -9.40 41.31 -2.90
CA ASP A 565 -8.94 42.47 -2.13
C ASP A 565 -8.31 42.07 -0.77
N GLN A 566 -8.81 41.00 -0.16
CA GLN A 566 -8.24 40.42 1.06
C GLN A 566 -6.91 39.72 0.76
N VAL A 567 -6.84 38.96 -0.35
CA VAL A 567 -5.59 38.34 -0.81
C VAL A 567 -4.54 39.40 -1.06
N ASP A 568 -4.89 40.46 -1.77
CA ASP A 568 -3.99 41.59 -2.05
C ASP A 568 -3.48 42.25 -0.77
N ARG A 569 -4.35 42.47 0.18
CA ARG A 569 -3.99 43.08 1.48
C ARG A 569 -3.00 42.23 2.26
N VAL A 570 -3.25 40.92 2.35
CA VAL A 570 -2.40 39.99 3.09
C VAL A 570 -1.07 39.76 2.35
N GLY A 571 -1.13 39.55 1.04
CA GLY A 571 0.04 39.38 0.17
C GLY A 571 0.96 40.61 0.19
N GLU A 572 0.39 41.83 0.12
CA GLU A 572 1.16 43.07 0.19
C GLU A 572 1.83 43.24 1.56
N ALA A 573 1.20 42.83 2.64
CA ALA A 573 1.80 42.86 3.97
C ALA A 573 3.01 41.93 4.08
N TYR A 574 2.96 40.75 3.45
CA TYR A 574 4.11 39.84 3.31
C TYR A 574 5.20 40.46 2.45
N ARG A 575 4.87 40.89 1.23
CA ARG A 575 5.82 41.46 0.27
C ARG A 575 6.64 42.61 0.85
N ARG A 576 5.96 43.58 1.48
CA ARG A 576 6.60 44.73 2.13
C ARG A 576 7.48 44.40 3.32
N ALA A 577 7.29 43.25 3.94
CA ALA A 577 8.09 42.78 5.07
C ALA A 577 9.37 42.06 4.65
N LEU A 578 9.55 41.76 3.37
CA LEU A 578 10.80 41.26 2.81
C LEU A 578 11.86 42.34 2.76
N PRO A 579 13.16 42.04 2.99
CA PRO A 579 14.25 43.00 2.94
C PRO A 579 14.40 43.65 1.56
N ASP A 580 14.21 42.89 0.50
CA ASP A 580 14.23 43.34 -0.89
C ASP A 580 12.89 42.94 -1.53
N PRO A 581 11.84 43.77 -1.39
CA PRO A 581 10.52 43.43 -1.87
C PRO A 581 10.51 43.37 -3.41
N PRO A 582 10.04 42.23 -4.00
CA PRO A 582 9.86 42.15 -5.44
C PRO A 582 8.85 43.21 -5.93
N ASP A 583 8.87 43.50 -7.22
CA ASP A 583 7.84 44.34 -7.84
C ASP A 583 6.44 43.81 -7.55
N ARG A 584 5.46 44.71 -7.41
CA ARG A 584 4.09 44.35 -6.98
C ARG A 584 3.42 43.41 -7.98
N ASP A 585 3.52 43.71 -9.28
CA ASP A 585 2.86 42.92 -10.31
C ASP A 585 3.56 41.55 -10.48
N SER A 586 4.90 41.55 -10.37
CA SER A 586 5.67 40.29 -10.35
C SER A 586 5.25 39.42 -9.18
N PHE A 587 5.15 39.96 -7.96
CA PHE A 587 4.71 39.20 -6.78
C PHE A 587 3.27 38.70 -6.90
N ALA A 588 2.36 39.52 -7.45
CA ALA A 588 0.99 39.11 -7.69
C ALA A 588 0.89 37.90 -8.63
N GLY A 589 1.71 37.91 -9.69
CA GLY A 589 1.82 36.79 -10.62
C GLY A 589 2.41 35.52 -9.96
N ASP A 590 3.44 35.66 -9.10
CA ASP A 590 4.02 34.54 -8.35
C ASP A 590 2.99 33.92 -7.41
N LEU A 591 2.23 34.77 -6.70
CA LEU A 591 1.17 34.32 -5.79
C LEU A 591 0.02 33.64 -6.54
N ALA A 592 -0.35 34.14 -7.71
CA ALA A 592 -1.37 33.49 -8.55
C ALA A 592 -0.94 32.11 -9.02
N CYS A 593 0.31 31.95 -9.48
CA CYS A 593 0.90 30.66 -9.82
C CYS A 593 0.94 29.71 -8.62
N ALA A 594 1.31 30.18 -7.44
CA ALA A 594 1.35 29.38 -6.22
C ALA A 594 -0.06 28.93 -5.77
N ARG A 595 -1.06 29.79 -5.89
CA ARG A 595 -2.48 29.43 -5.58
C ARG A 595 -3.01 28.38 -6.56
N LEU A 596 -2.70 28.53 -7.85
CA LEU A 596 -3.03 27.52 -8.86
C LEU A 596 -2.39 26.18 -8.54
N ALA A 597 -1.08 26.16 -8.28
CA ALA A 597 -0.35 24.94 -7.96
C ALA A 597 -0.89 24.25 -6.71
N LEU A 598 -1.28 25.02 -5.70
CA LEU A 598 -1.89 24.50 -4.45
C LEU A 598 -3.24 23.83 -4.72
N VAL A 599 -4.09 24.41 -5.55
CA VAL A 599 -5.40 23.83 -5.91
C VAL A 599 -5.21 22.56 -6.74
N VAL A 600 -4.30 22.56 -7.71
CA VAL A 600 -3.97 21.36 -8.50
C VAL A 600 -3.43 20.24 -7.59
N GLN A 601 -2.60 20.58 -6.61
CA GLN A 601 -2.12 19.64 -5.59
C GLN A 601 -3.28 19.03 -4.79
N TRP A 602 -4.23 19.83 -4.33
CA TRP A 602 -5.39 19.32 -3.59
C TRP A 602 -6.26 18.38 -4.42
N LEU A 603 -6.49 18.69 -5.69
CA LEU A 603 -7.19 17.81 -6.60
C LEU A 603 -6.46 16.48 -6.85
N GLY A 604 -5.14 16.48 -6.83
CA GLY A 604 -4.30 15.30 -7.00
C GLY A 604 -3.94 14.57 -5.70
N TRP A 605 -4.42 15.04 -4.55
CA TRP A 605 -4.00 14.52 -3.25
C TRP A 605 -4.39 13.05 -3.05
N SER A 606 -5.67 12.75 -3.10
CA SER A 606 -6.20 11.39 -3.02
C SER A 606 -7.62 11.35 -3.57
N PRO A 607 -7.97 10.36 -4.39
CA PRO A 607 -9.34 10.17 -4.86
C PRO A 607 -10.32 9.85 -3.72
N ASP A 608 -9.82 9.34 -2.59
CA ASP A 608 -10.62 8.93 -1.43
C ASP A 608 -10.68 10.01 -0.33
N TRP A 609 -10.03 11.16 -0.56
CA TRP A 609 -10.06 12.25 0.41
C TRP A 609 -11.11 13.30 0.04
N SER A 610 -11.97 13.60 0.99
CA SER A 610 -12.87 14.75 0.91
C SER A 610 -12.57 15.67 2.10
N PRO A 611 -12.47 16.99 1.88
CA PRO A 611 -12.33 17.92 2.97
C PRO A 611 -13.54 17.83 3.91
N PRO A 612 -13.41 18.23 5.17
CA PRO A 612 -14.56 18.40 6.05
C PRO A 612 -15.61 19.31 5.37
N PRO A 613 -16.91 19.11 5.63
CA PRO A 613 -17.98 19.87 4.96
C PRO A 613 -17.81 21.40 5.07
N GLU A 614 -17.26 21.87 6.19
CA GLU A 614 -16.95 23.29 6.46
C GLU A 614 -15.82 23.85 5.59
N HIS A 615 -15.00 23.00 4.99
CA HIS A 615 -13.90 23.35 4.09
C HIS A 615 -14.12 22.84 2.67
N ALA A 616 -15.29 22.24 2.39
CA ALA A 616 -15.62 21.73 1.08
C ALA A 616 -15.75 22.88 0.06
N ARG A 617 -14.96 22.82 -1.01
CA ARG A 617 -14.97 23.78 -2.12
C ARG A 617 -14.97 23.00 -3.43
N ASP A 618 -15.58 23.58 -4.44
CA ASP A 618 -15.45 23.05 -5.80
C ASP A 618 -14.15 23.56 -6.45
N TRP A 619 -13.05 22.90 -6.06
CA TRP A 619 -11.72 23.21 -6.57
C TRP A 619 -11.63 23.15 -8.10
N ARG A 620 -12.42 22.28 -8.76
CA ARG A 620 -12.44 22.18 -10.21
C ARG A 620 -13.10 23.40 -10.85
N ALA A 621 -14.14 23.92 -10.25
CA ALA A 621 -14.81 25.13 -10.73
C ALA A 621 -13.93 26.39 -10.56
N GLU A 622 -13.00 26.40 -9.61
CA GLU A 622 -12.09 27.55 -9.38
C GLU A 622 -10.89 27.56 -10.34
N LEU A 623 -10.51 26.42 -10.96
CA LEU A 623 -9.33 26.31 -11.79
C LEU A 623 -9.27 27.33 -12.95
N PRO A 624 -10.32 27.57 -13.75
CA PRO A 624 -10.23 28.51 -14.86
C PRO A 624 -9.88 29.93 -14.42
N ALA A 625 -10.51 30.42 -13.35
CA ALA A 625 -10.26 31.76 -12.81
C ALA A 625 -8.84 31.89 -12.23
N LEU A 626 -8.32 30.82 -11.59
CA LEU A 626 -6.95 30.81 -11.08
C LEU A 626 -5.92 30.75 -12.22
N ALA A 627 -6.19 29.98 -13.28
CA ALA A 627 -5.32 29.92 -14.45
C ALA A 627 -5.25 31.28 -15.17
N GLU A 628 -6.39 31.95 -15.39
CA GLU A 628 -6.43 33.30 -15.98
C GLU A 628 -5.60 34.30 -15.16
N ARG A 629 -5.72 34.26 -13.82
CA ARG A 629 -4.91 35.13 -12.94
C ARG A 629 -3.41 34.79 -12.96
N ALA A 630 -3.06 33.54 -13.18
CA ALA A 630 -1.68 33.12 -13.38
C ALA A 630 -1.13 33.49 -14.76
N GLY A 631 -1.97 34.06 -15.65
CA GLY A 631 -1.60 34.43 -17.01
C GLY A 631 -1.56 33.26 -17.98
N LEU A 632 -2.37 32.24 -17.73
CA LEU A 632 -2.44 30.99 -18.51
C LEU A 632 -3.73 30.94 -19.32
#